data_57965a5731d4245d3272daa273039067
#
_entry.id   57965a5731d4245d3272daa273039067
#
_cell.length_a   1.000
_cell.length_b   1.000
_cell.length_c   1.000
_cell.angle_alpha   90.00
_cell.angle_beta   90.00
_cell.angle_gamma   90.00
#
_symmetry.space_group_name_H-M   'P 1'
#
loop_
_entity.id
_entity.type
_entity.pdbx_description
1 polymer ?
#
loop_
_entity_poly.entity_id
_entity_poly.type
_entity_poly.pdbx_seq_one_letter_code
_entity_poly.pdbx_strand_id
1 'polypeptide(L)'
;MRIQIALVAIAVILIAGENLEAVADSQSSTEDSTSSIVTTKPTLQIEAEYAKYGDYIGLTPVDNQSTEFSQRIVKDIQIRFVNNKDQLLDDKGQPIKGRTQKEFIIGLLKLKPGEVFREDLLKADLQRLRRLESFNEVNVYRQEDANSVNLIYEIKERDFPSLILGGGSNEDVGLFGRLGYKDENISGLNDKLDTTVQISGKDVQFNGQFTSRYRPQEPNRLGYSIRAFRNRNISGTFNEDIRLSNGDKVREGRFGGSVGVLRSFDEWDAAISLNYTRISLRDREYNVAQVDRLGSPLSVSGTGIDDLYTVLFSVSRDQRDRRENPTQGSILTLSTEQAIPIGLGNISSNRLQGDYIQYLPVSWIGNGRPTDNPEMLAINFQIGTIFGNFPPADAFNIGGLDSVRGYGYGKVASGQIYGLASVEYRFPISYSIGGVLFTDFASDFGSSETVLGEPGVLRDKPGSGFGYGLGLRVKSSFGLIRGDLGISDRGELRFEVTTGQRF
;
A
#
# COMPACT_ATOMS: atom_id res chain seq x y z
N MET A 1 17.71 1.89 27.34
CA MET A 1 17.02 2.43 26.15
C MET A 1 16.75 1.42 25.03
N ARG A 2 17.64 0.42 24.77
CA ARG A 2 17.42 -0.64 23.75
C ARG A 2 16.26 -1.62 24.07
N ILE A 3 16.04 -1.91 25.36
CA ILE A 3 14.98 -2.83 25.82
C ILE A 3 13.58 -2.18 25.79
N GLN A 4 13.48 -0.88 26.04
CA GLN A 4 12.19 -0.16 26.01
C GLN A 4 11.60 0.03 24.59
N ILE A 5 12.44 0.05 23.56
CA ILE A 5 11.99 0.20 22.17
C ILE A 5 11.45 -1.12 21.60
N ALA A 6 12.03 -2.26 22.02
CA ALA A 6 11.48 -3.58 21.68
C ALA A 6 10.09 -3.81 22.33
N LEU A 7 9.88 -3.24 23.52
CA LEU A 7 8.60 -3.29 24.24
C LEU A 7 7.47 -2.53 23.53
N VAL A 8 7.76 -1.45 22.81
CA VAL A 8 6.73 -0.69 22.06
C VAL A 8 6.26 -1.46 20.82
N ALA A 9 7.17 -2.12 20.11
CA ALA A 9 6.79 -2.97 18.97
C ALA A 9 5.99 -4.21 19.44
N ILE A 10 6.35 -4.79 20.58
CA ILE A 10 5.63 -5.89 21.22
C ILE A 10 4.28 -5.38 21.79
N ALA A 11 4.21 -4.16 22.34
CA ALA A 11 2.96 -3.58 22.83
C ALA A 11 1.93 -3.33 21.71
N VAL A 12 2.36 -2.94 20.52
CA VAL A 12 1.45 -2.81 19.35
C VAL A 12 0.92 -4.18 18.93
N ILE A 13 1.73 -5.22 19.02
CA ILE A 13 1.32 -6.61 18.72
C ILE A 13 0.41 -7.15 19.83
N LEU A 14 0.68 -6.85 21.11
CA LEU A 14 -0.11 -7.28 22.26
C LEU A 14 -1.47 -6.55 22.33
N ILE A 15 -1.53 -5.26 22.03
CA ILE A 15 -2.80 -4.51 21.98
C ILE A 15 -3.70 -5.03 20.85
N ALA A 16 -3.12 -5.44 19.71
CA ALA A 16 -3.86 -6.13 18.66
C ALA A 16 -4.30 -7.55 19.06
N GLY A 17 -3.49 -8.25 19.86
CA GLY A 17 -3.77 -9.58 20.39
C GLY A 17 -4.88 -9.59 21.46
N GLU A 18 -4.85 -8.64 22.41
CA GLU A 18 -5.87 -8.53 23.46
C GLU A 18 -7.25 -8.19 22.90
N ASN A 19 -7.34 -7.41 21.82
CA ASN A 19 -8.62 -7.17 21.15
C ASN A 19 -9.14 -8.40 20.39
N LEU A 20 -8.28 -9.33 19.99
CA LEU A 20 -8.68 -10.60 19.38
C LEU A 20 -9.22 -11.60 20.41
N GLU A 21 -8.67 -11.65 21.62
CA GLU A 21 -9.21 -12.44 22.73
C GLU A 21 -10.54 -11.90 23.25
N ALA A 22 -10.68 -10.58 23.36
CA ALA A 22 -11.93 -9.94 23.78
C ALA A 22 -13.10 -10.18 22.80
N VAL A 23 -12.81 -10.34 21.50
CA VAL A 23 -13.81 -10.70 20.48
C VAL A 23 -14.15 -12.19 20.54
N ALA A 24 -13.20 -13.05 20.89
CA ALA A 24 -13.44 -14.49 21.05
C ALA A 24 -14.25 -14.79 22.32
N ASP A 25 -13.98 -14.10 23.43
CA ASP A 25 -14.67 -14.28 24.71
C ASP A 25 -16.12 -13.73 24.72
N SER A 26 -16.40 -12.70 23.89
CA SER A 26 -17.77 -12.17 23.77
C SER A 26 -18.73 -13.10 23.03
N GLN A 27 -18.22 -14.19 22.39
CA GLN A 27 -19.05 -15.22 21.77
C GLN A 27 -19.30 -16.46 22.63
N SER A 28 -18.63 -16.58 23.78
CA SER A 28 -18.75 -17.76 24.66
C SER A 28 -19.64 -17.57 25.89
N SER A 29 -20.25 -16.42 26.12
CA SER A 29 -21.00 -16.13 27.36
C SER A 29 -22.49 -15.91 27.18
N THR A 30 -23.16 -16.59 26.23
CA THR A 30 -24.63 -16.65 26.16
C THR A 30 -25.12 -18.08 25.91
N GLU A 31 -24.90 -18.95 26.88
CA GLU A 31 -25.71 -20.15 27.10
C GLU A 31 -25.88 -20.36 28.61
N ASP A 32 -26.97 -19.86 29.12
CA ASP A 32 -27.82 -20.55 30.10
C ASP A 32 -29.08 -19.70 30.46
N SER A 33 -30.16 -20.02 29.83
CA SER A 33 -31.50 -19.92 30.46
C SER A 33 -32.51 -20.77 29.68
N THR A 34 -32.86 -21.87 30.29
CA THR A 34 -33.87 -22.84 29.89
C THR A 34 -35.23 -22.19 29.64
N SER A 35 -35.76 -22.36 28.43
CA SER A 35 -37.19 -22.52 28.17
C SER A 35 -37.38 -23.36 26.90
N SER A 36 -38.09 -24.48 27.08
CA SER A 36 -38.44 -25.47 26.08
C SER A 36 -39.33 -24.87 24.99
N ILE A 37 -38.78 -24.69 23.80
CA ILE A 37 -39.49 -24.50 22.55
C ILE A 37 -38.83 -25.42 21.49
N VAL A 38 -39.68 -26.18 20.79
CA VAL A 38 -39.32 -27.15 19.76
C VAL A 38 -38.40 -26.50 18.73
N THR A 39 -37.11 -26.90 18.75
CA THR A 39 -36.06 -26.47 17.81
C THR A 39 -36.10 -27.36 16.59
N THR A 40 -36.74 -26.92 15.52
CA THR A 40 -36.36 -27.34 14.19
C THR A 40 -35.02 -26.72 13.87
N LYS A 41 -34.02 -27.58 13.65
CA LYS A 41 -32.61 -27.21 13.44
C LYS A 41 -32.44 -26.18 12.30
N PRO A 42 -31.88 -24.97 12.54
CA PRO A 42 -31.57 -24.01 11.47
C PRO A 42 -30.55 -24.57 10.46
N THR A 43 -29.72 -25.54 10.87
CA THR A 43 -28.68 -26.17 10.07
C THR A 43 -29.21 -26.87 8.81
N LEU A 44 -30.36 -27.53 8.89
CA LEU A 44 -30.97 -28.25 7.75
C LEU A 44 -31.54 -27.30 6.68
N GLN A 45 -32.00 -26.11 7.08
CA GLN A 45 -32.48 -25.10 6.14
C GLN A 45 -31.34 -24.43 5.38
N ILE A 46 -30.20 -24.19 6.03
CA ILE A 46 -28.99 -23.62 5.39
C ILE A 46 -28.38 -24.62 4.41
N GLU A 47 -28.25 -25.90 4.79
CA GLU A 47 -27.75 -26.96 3.91
C GLU A 47 -28.67 -27.18 2.70
N ALA A 48 -30.00 -27.14 2.89
CA ALA A 48 -30.96 -27.25 1.81
C ALA A 48 -30.94 -26.04 0.87
N GLU A 49 -30.63 -24.83 1.40
CA GLU A 49 -30.50 -23.62 0.62
C GLU A 49 -29.22 -23.63 -0.24
N TYR A 50 -28.08 -24.06 0.31
CA TYR A 50 -26.84 -24.19 -0.45
C TYR A 50 -26.88 -25.34 -1.47
N ALA A 51 -27.48 -26.48 -1.13
CA ALA A 51 -27.68 -27.58 -2.06
C ALA A 51 -28.60 -27.22 -3.24
N LYS A 52 -29.58 -26.33 -3.01
CA LYS A 52 -30.50 -25.84 -4.04
C LYS A 52 -29.83 -24.93 -5.07
N TYR A 53 -28.69 -24.33 -4.71
CA TYR A 53 -27.92 -23.41 -5.56
C TYR A 53 -26.56 -23.97 -6.02
N GLY A 54 -26.22 -25.21 -5.64
CA GLY A 54 -24.92 -25.84 -5.93
C GLY A 54 -24.61 -25.98 -7.43
N ASP A 55 -25.63 -25.97 -8.29
CA ASP A 55 -25.46 -26.17 -9.73
C ASP A 55 -25.70 -24.90 -10.56
N TYR A 56 -25.75 -23.70 -9.92
CA TYR A 56 -26.01 -22.42 -10.62
C TYR A 56 -27.23 -22.42 -11.56
N ILE A 57 -28.17 -23.34 -11.36
CA ILE A 57 -29.38 -23.48 -12.21
C ILE A 57 -30.23 -22.23 -12.01
N GLY A 58 -30.47 -21.50 -13.11
CA GLY A 58 -31.26 -20.27 -13.14
C GLY A 58 -30.50 -19.01 -12.66
N LEU A 59 -29.19 -19.08 -12.43
CA LEU A 59 -28.35 -17.93 -12.17
C LEU A 59 -27.75 -17.42 -13.48
N THR A 60 -27.87 -16.12 -13.73
CA THR A 60 -27.27 -15.45 -14.87
C THR A 60 -26.12 -14.55 -14.38
N PRO A 61 -24.87 -14.76 -14.85
CA PRO A 61 -23.80 -13.81 -14.61
C PRO A 61 -24.18 -12.44 -15.17
N VAL A 62 -23.82 -11.39 -14.46
CA VAL A 62 -24.03 -10.02 -14.95
C VAL A 62 -22.93 -9.72 -15.97
N ASP A 63 -23.23 -9.96 -17.24
CA ASP A 63 -22.42 -9.55 -18.38
C ASP A 63 -23.04 -8.30 -19.03
N ASN A 64 -22.27 -7.59 -19.87
CA ASN A 64 -22.54 -6.24 -20.39
C ASN A 64 -23.80 -6.09 -21.31
N GLN A 65 -24.70 -7.01 -21.31
CA GLN A 65 -25.92 -6.97 -22.20
C GLN A 65 -27.20 -7.14 -21.38
N SER A 66 -27.93 -6.04 -21.14
CA SER A 66 -29.41 -6.03 -21.15
C SER A 66 -30.01 -4.66 -20.79
N THR A 67 -30.93 -4.21 -21.59
CA THR A 67 -31.56 -2.88 -21.59
C THR A 67 -33.01 -2.84 -21.07
N GLU A 68 -33.54 -3.86 -20.40
CA GLU A 68 -34.98 -3.93 -20.07
C GLU A 68 -35.34 -4.15 -18.58
N PHE A 69 -34.59 -3.60 -17.60
CA PHE A 69 -34.87 -3.91 -16.20
C PHE A 69 -35.42 -2.76 -15.35
N SER A 70 -36.04 -1.74 -15.93
CA SER A 70 -36.34 -0.46 -15.26
C SER A 70 -37.49 -0.49 -14.23
N GLN A 71 -38.05 -1.64 -13.83
CA GLN A 71 -39.17 -1.70 -12.85
C GLN A 71 -39.08 -2.82 -11.81
N ARG A 72 -38.03 -3.65 -11.80
CA ARG A 72 -37.92 -4.75 -10.82
C ARG A 72 -37.38 -4.25 -9.49
N ILE A 73 -37.85 -4.84 -8.39
CA ILE A 73 -37.41 -4.53 -7.03
C ILE A 73 -36.36 -5.56 -6.59
N VAL A 74 -35.29 -5.10 -5.96
CA VAL A 74 -34.33 -5.99 -5.29
C VAL A 74 -35.04 -6.64 -4.10
N LYS A 75 -35.29 -7.95 -4.17
CA LYS A 75 -36.00 -8.69 -3.11
C LYS A 75 -35.06 -9.10 -1.99
N ASP A 76 -33.88 -9.62 -2.35
CA ASP A 76 -32.87 -10.11 -1.41
C ASP A 76 -31.45 -9.92 -1.93
N ILE A 77 -30.49 -9.78 -1.01
CA ILE A 77 -29.05 -9.70 -1.30
C ILE A 77 -28.33 -10.73 -0.42
N GLN A 78 -27.72 -11.71 -1.06
CA GLN A 78 -26.97 -12.78 -0.41
C GLN A 78 -25.48 -12.63 -0.63
N ILE A 79 -24.70 -12.85 0.42
CA ILE A 79 -23.24 -12.92 0.37
C ILE A 79 -22.81 -14.36 0.55
N ARG A 80 -22.08 -14.90 -0.43
CA ARG A 80 -21.49 -16.23 -0.39
C ARG A 80 -19.98 -16.14 -0.53
N PHE A 81 -19.28 -16.98 0.21
CA PHE A 81 -17.84 -17.10 0.08
C PHE A 81 -17.48 -18.39 -0.64
N VAL A 82 -16.44 -18.32 -1.47
CA VAL A 82 -15.85 -19.48 -2.14
C VAL A 82 -14.39 -19.63 -1.76
N ASN A 83 -13.92 -20.88 -1.78
CA ASN A 83 -12.50 -21.18 -1.57
C ASN A 83 -11.68 -20.94 -2.85
N ASN A 84 -10.37 -21.19 -2.79
CA ASN A 84 -9.46 -21.02 -3.93
C ASN A 84 -9.75 -21.96 -5.12
N LYS A 85 -10.61 -22.96 -4.94
CA LYS A 85 -11.08 -23.88 -5.99
C LYS A 85 -12.48 -23.55 -6.50
N ASP A 86 -13.00 -22.37 -6.17
CA ASP A 86 -14.35 -21.89 -6.51
C ASP A 86 -15.48 -22.78 -5.96
N GLN A 87 -15.24 -23.43 -4.82
CA GLN A 87 -16.23 -24.28 -4.16
C GLN A 87 -16.92 -23.48 -3.05
N LEU A 88 -18.26 -23.65 -2.94
CA LEU A 88 -19.09 -23.05 -1.89
C LEU A 88 -19.03 -23.81 -0.57
N LEU A 89 -18.65 -25.06 -0.60
CA LEU A 89 -18.59 -25.95 0.55
C LEU A 89 -17.15 -26.38 0.84
N ASP A 90 -16.84 -26.56 2.09
CA ASP A 90 -15.57 -27.13 2.55
C ASP A 90 -15.54 -28.67 2.38
N ASP A 91 -14.41 -29.30 2.70
CA ASP A 91 -14.23 -30.77 2.61
C ASP A 91 -15.17 -31.55 3.57
N LYS A 92 -15.85 -30.88 4.49
CA LYS A 92 -16.84 -31.44 5.41
C LYS A 92 -18.28 -31.16 4.97
N GLY A 93 -18.48 -30.57 3.78
CA GLY A 93 -19.79 -30.21 3.26
C GLY A 93 -20.41 -28.97 3.94
N GLN A 94 -19.64 -28.18 4.68
CA GLN A 94 -20.14 -26.97 5.32
C GLN A 94 -19.88 -25.73 4.45
N PRO A 95 -20.79 -24.73 4.48
CA PRO A 95 -20.58 -23.49 3.74
C PRO A 95 -19.26 -22.82 4.13
N ILE A 96 -18.51 -22.36 3.12
CA ILE A 96 -17.29 -21.60 3.33
C ILE A 96 -17.63 -20.34 4.14
N LYS A 97 -16.95 -20.17 5.27
CA LYS A 97 -17.05 -18.99 6.11
C LYS A 97 -15.95 -18.01 5.71
N GLY A 98 -16.36 -16.81 5.28
CA GLY A 98 -15.41 -15.72 5.07
C GLY A 98 -14.92 -15.13 6.39
N ARG A 99 -13.74 -14.51 6.36
CA ARG A 99 -13.24 -13.68 7.46
C ARG A 99 -13.96 -12.33 7.50
N THR A 100 -14.34 -11.80 6.33
CA THR A 100 -15.06 -10.54 6.21
C THR A 100 -16.49 -10.71 6.70
N GLN A 101 -16.92 -9.80 7.58
CA GLN A 101 -18.28 -9.78 8.10
C GLN A 101 -19.26 -9.46 6.97
N LYS A 102 -20.33 -10.25 6.83
CA LYS A 102 -21.34 -10.07 5.77
C LYS A 102 -22.04 -8.72 5.88
N GLU A 103 -22.32 -8.29 7.10
CA GLU A 103 -22.95 -7.01 7.42
C GLU A 103 -22.09 -5.84 6.94
N PHE A 104 -20.77 -5.95 7.06
CA PHE A 104 -19.84 -4.97 6.51
C PHE A 104 -19.96 -4.89 4.99
N ILE A 105 -19.98 -6.04 4.30
CA ILE A 105 -20.11 -6.09 2.83
C ILE A 105 -21.42 -5.47 2.40
N ILE A 106 -22.57 -5.91 3.01
CA ILE A 106 -23.90 -5.39 2.72
C ILE A 106 -23.96 -3.88 2.99
N GLY A 107 -23.29 -3.42 4.05
CA GLY A 107 -23.19 -2.00 4.38
C GLY A 107 -22.54 -1.14 3.29
N LEU A 108 -21.59 -1.71 2.53
CA LEU A 108 -20.91 -1.01 1.44
C LEU A 108 -21.75 -0.88 0.17
N LEU A 109 -22.73 -1.74 -0.03
CA LEU A 109 -23.56 -1.72 -1.23
C LEU A 109 -24.47 -0.49 -1.27
N LYS A 110 -24.64 0.11 -2.43
CA LYS A 110 -25.64 1.16 -2.67
C LYS A 110 -27.03 0.58 -2.89
N LEU A 111 -27.11 -0.55 -3.61
CA LEU A 111 -28.34 -1.28 -3.77
C LEU A 111 -28.76 -1.92 -2.46
N LYS A 112 -30.05 -1.74 -2.08
CA LYS A 112 -30.63 -2.32 -0.87
C LYS A 112 -31.88 -3.13 -1.20
N PRO A 113 -32.21 -4.16 -0.40
CA PRO A 113 -33.50 -4.83 -0.52
C PRO A 113 -34.65 -3.83 -0.39
N GLY A 114 -35.67 -3.97 -1.26
CA GLY A 114 -36.82 -3.08 -1.35
C GLY A 114 -36.66 -1.93 -2.35
N GLU A 115 -35.47 -1.66 -2.86
CA GLU A 115 -35.24 -0.60 -3.85
C GLU A 115 -35.42 -1.11 -5.29
N VAL A 116 -35.69 -0.18 -6.19
CA VAL A 116 -35.74 -0.49 -7.64
C VAL A 116 -34.35 -0.89 -8.10
N PHE A 117 -34.27 -2.03 -8.81
CA PHE A 117 -33.01 -2.51 -9.38
C PHE A 117 -32.46 -1.52 -10.39
N ARG A 118 -31.19 -1.19 -10.26
CA ARG A 118 -30.45 -0.29 -11.15
C ARG A 118 -29.10 -0.90 -11.50
N GLU A 119 -28.90 -1.16 -12.78
CA GLU A 119 -27.67 -1.77 -13.32
C GLU A 119 -26.41 -0.89 -13.07
N ASP A 120 -26.55 0.43 -13.15
CA ASP A 120 -25.46 1.37 -12.89
C ASP A 120 -24.99 1.29 -11.42
N LEU A 121 -25.93 1.14 -10.47
CA LEU A 121 -25.61 0.96 -9.04
C LEU A 121 -24.97 -0.42 -8.79
N LEU A 122 -25.45 -1.47 -9.47
CA LEU A 122 -24.86 -2.80 -9.36
C LEU A 122 -23.41 -2.81 -9.83
N LYS A 123 -23.12 -2.18 -10.98
CA LYS A 123 -21.75 -2.02 -11.51
C LYS A 123 -20.87 -1.22 -10.54
N ALA A 124 -21.39 -0.14 -9.95
CA ALA A 124 -20.69 0.66 -8.97
C ALA A 124 -20.38 -0.13 -7.68
N ASP A 125 -21.33 -0.94 -7.20
CA ASP A 125 -21.16 -1.79 -6.04
C ASP A 125 -20.12 -2.88 -6.30
N LEU A 126 -20.17 -3.53 -7.46
CA LEU A 126 -19.20 -4.54 -7.87
C LEU A 126 -17.77 -3.94 -7.95
N GLN A 127 -17.63 -2.77 -8.56
CA GLN A 127 -16.34 -2.05 -8.59
C GLN A 127 -15.84 -1.70 -7.19
N ARG A 128 -16.74 -1.25 -6.29
CA ARG A 128 -16.40 -0.92 -4.92
C ARG A 128 -15.87 -2.14 -4.16
N LEU A 129 -16.54 -3.28 -4.27
CA LEU A 129 -16.09 -4.52 -3.63
C LEU A 129 -14.78 -5.03 -4.23
N ARG A 130 -14.59 -4.98 -5.55
CA ARG A 130 -13.35 -5.38 -6.24
C ARG A 130 -12.13 -4.52 -5.86
N ARG A 131 -12.36 -3.29 -5.37
CA ARG A 131 -11.30 -2.41 -4.88
C ARG A 131 -10.84 -2.74 -3.45
N LEU A 132 -11.56 -3.61 -2.72
CA LEU A 132 -11.12 -4.06 -1.41
C LEU A 132 -9.92 -5.01 -1.57
N GLU A 133 -8.84 -4.69 -0.89
CA GLU A 133 -7.61 -5.50 -0.92
C GLU A 133 -7.81 -6.89 -0.30
N SER A 134 -8.89 -7.07 0.45
CA SER A 134 -9.29 -8.33 1.09
C SER A 134 -9.81 -9.38 0.11
N PHE A 135 -10.19 -8.99 -1.11
CA PHE A 135 -10.84 -9.87 -2.07
C PHE A 135 -9.95 -10.14 -3.30
N ASN A 136 -9.86 -11.40 -3.68
CA ASN A 136 -9.23 -11.81 -4.94
C ASN A 136 -10.20 -11.62 -6.10
N GLU A 137 -11.46 -12.03 -5.89
CA GLU A 137 -12.47 -12.03 -6.92
C GLU A 137 -13.84 -11.74 -6.32
N VAL A 138 -14.67 -11.00 -7.04
CA VAL A 138 -16.05 -10.71 -6.69
C VAL A 138 -16.89 -10.85 -7.96
N ASN A 139 -17.81 -11.80 -7.93
CA ASN A 139 -18.81 -12.04 -8.95
C ASN A 139 -20.21 -11.76 -8.41
N VAL A 140 -21.13 -11.41 -9.29
CA VAL A 140 -22.53 -11.23 -8.93
C VAL A 140 -23.41 -12.01 -9.89
N TYR A 141 -24.36 -12.73 -9.34
CA TYR A 141 -25.35 -13.50 -10.08
C TYR A 141 -26.73 -12.94 -9.78
N ARG A 142 -27.61 -13.01 -10.78
CA ARG A 142 -29.00 -12.60 -10.68
C ARG A 142 -29.91 -13.82 -10.74
N GLN A 143 -30.86 -13.89 -9.84
CA GLN A 143 -31.99 -14.79 -9.92
C GLN A 143 -33.25 -13.94 -10.08
N GLU A 144 -33.88 -14.06 -11.22
CA GLU A 144 -34.99 -13.18 -11.65
C GLU A 144 -36.33 -13.85 -11.47
N ASP A 145 -37.26 -13.09 -10.86
CA ASP A 145 -38.68 -13.37 -10.85
C ASP A 145 -39.42 -12.31 -11.69
N ALA A 146 -40.74 -12.47 -11.90
CA ALA A 146 -41.54 -11.57 -12.73
C ALA A 146 -41.37 -10.08 -12.37
N ASN A 147 -41.40 -9.75 -11.08
CA ASN A 147 -41.34 -8.36 -10.56
C ASN A 147 -40.17 -8.09 -9.61
N SER A 148 -39.28 -9.06 -9.40
CA SER A 148 -38.19 -8.93 -8.43
C SER A 148 -36.92 -9.60 -8.95
N VAL A 149 -35.80 -9.21 -8.31
CA VAL A 149 -34.49 -9.79 -8.53
C VAL A 149 -33.81 -10.08 -7.20
N ASN A 150 -33.25 -11.28 -7.04
CA ASN A 150 -32.32 -11.61 -5.97
C ASN A 150 -30.90 -11.45 -6.49
N LEU A 151 -30.05 -10.81 -5.70
CA LEU A 151 -28.63 -10.61 -6.01
C LEU A 151 -27.79 -11.51 -5.12
N ILE A 152 -26.90 -12.29 -5.74
CA ILE A 152 -25.98 -13.18 -5.03
C ILE A 152 -24.57 -12.72 -5.34
N TYR A 153 -23.90 -12.13 -4.35
CA TYR A 153 -22.48 -11.78 -4.43
C TYR A 153 -21.66 -12.97 -3.99
N GLU A 154 -20.86 -13.50 -4.89
CA GLU A 154 -19.91 -14.57 -4.66
C GLU A 154 -18.52 -13.96 -4.51
N ILE A 155 -17.88 -14.21 -3.38
CA ILE A 155 -16.66 -13.55 -2.97
C ILE A 155 -15.60 -14.59 -2.68
N LYS A 156 -14.47 -14.48 -3.39
CA LYS A 156 -13.24 -15.20 -3.09
C LYS A 156 -12.34 -14.27 -2.30
N GLU A 157 -12.17 -14.56 -1.02
CA GLU A 157 -11.26 -13.79 -0.19
C GLU A 157 -9.80 -14.11 -0.52
N ARG A 158 -8.94 -13.16 -0.22
CA ARG A 158 -7.50 -13.34 -0.30
C ARG A 158 -7.00 -14.09 0.93
N ASP A 159 -5.99 -14.94 0.73
CA ASP A 159 -5.33 -15.64 1.83
C ASP A 159 -4.51 -14.65 2.67
N PHE A 160 -5.00 -14.31 3.84
CA PHE A 160 -4.30 -13.55 4.87
C PHE A 160 -4.30 -14.31 6.20
N PRO A 161 -3.33 -14.08 7.08
CA PRO A 161 -2.19 -13.16 7.00
C PRO A 161 -1.08 -13.68 6.08
N SER A 162 -0.33 -12.74 5.48
CA SER A 162 0.90 -13.06 4.76
C SER A 162 2.09 -12.91 5.69
N LEU A 163 2.86 -13.97 5.85
CA LEU A 163 4.14 -13.94 6.57
C LEU A 163 5.28 -13.79 5.58
N ILE A 164 6.13 -12.80 5.81
CA ILE A 164 7.30 -12.51 4.98
C ILE A 164 8.54 -12.86 5.79
N LEU A 165 9.27 -13.87 5.33
CA LEU A 165 10.57 -14.23 5.87
C LEU A 165 11.65 -13.81 4.87
N GLY A 166 12.69 -13.17 5.34
CA GLY A 166 13.79 -12.75 4.49
C GLY A 166 15.09 -12.63 5.27
N GLY A 167 16.16 -12.48 4.55
CA GLY A 167 17.47 -12.23 5.12
C GLY A 167 18.46 -11.89 4.04
N GLY A 168 19.60 -11.37 4.43
CA GLY A 168 20.63 -10.97 3.50
C GLY A 168 21.82 -10.36 4.22
N SER A 169 22.70 -9.79 3.43
CA SER A 169 23.84 -9.02 3.94
C SER A 169 24.02 -7.75 3.12
N ASN A 170 24.32 -6.66 3.77
CA ASN A 170 24.67 -5.39 3.13
C ASN A 170 25.84 -4.70 3.86
N GLU A 171 26.41 -3.68 3.23
CA GLU A 171 27.55 -2.93 3.77
C GLU A 171 27.23 -2.19 5.06
N ASP A 172 25.96 -1.84 5.31
CA ASP A 172 25.59 -0.98 6.44
C ASP A 172 25.43 -1.78 7.73
N VAL A 173 24.62 -2.83 7.71
CA VAL A 173 24.25 -3.59 8.91
C VAL A 173 24.89 -4.99 8.95
N GLY A 174 25.56 -5.43 7.88
CA GLY A 174 26.08 -6.78 7.74
C GLY A 174 24.96 -7.79 7.48
N LEU A 175 25.09 -8.98 8.06
CA LEU A 175 24.08 -10.04 7.98
C LEU A 175 22.83 -9.64 8.78
N PHE A 176 21.66 -9.81 8.17
CA PHE A 176 20.37 -9.53 8.82
C PHE A 176 19.32 -10.58 8.51
N GLY A 177 18.38 -10.75 9.45
CA GLY A 177 17.11 -11.45 9.26
C GLY A 177 15.95 -10.48 9.27
N ARG A 178 14.90 -10.77 8.50
CA ARG A 178 13.67 -9.98 8.42
C ARG A 178 12.45 -10.86 8.60
N LEU A 179 11.52 -10.39 9.43
CA LEU A 179 10.20 -10.97 9.62
C LEU A 179 9.15 -9.89 9.32
N GLY A 180 8.20 -10.20 8.45
CA GLY A 180 7.05 -9.34 8.17
C GLY A 180 5.73 -10.09 8.38
N TYR A 181 4.72 -9.36 8.81
CA TYR A 181 3.34 -9.80 8.94
C TYR A 181 2.45 -8.75 8.27
N LYS A 182 1.63 -9.19 7.32
CA LYS A 182 0.71 -8.33 6.59
C LYS A 182 -0.68 -8.95 6.58
N ASP A 183 -1.67 -8.22 7.06
CA ASP A 183 -3.08 -8.61 7.03
C ASP A 183 -3.92 -7.41 6.58
N GLU A 184 -4.63 -7.57 5.47
CA GLU A 184 -5.47 -6.51 4.90
C GLU A 184 -6.90 -6.51 5.49
N ASN A 185 -7.22 -7.48 6.36
CA ASN A 185 -8.55 -7.63 6.94
C ASN A 185 -8.51 -8.30 8.32
N ILE A 186 -7.66 -7.81 9.22
CA ILE A 186 -7.43 -8.41 10.53
C ILE A 186 -8.69 -8.45 11.41
N SER A 187 -9.61 -7.50 11.25
CA SER A 187 -10.86 -7.40 12.03
C SER A 187 -12.08 -8.00 11.34
N GLY A 188 -11.97 -8.42 10.08
CA GLY A 188 -13.13 -8.75 9.23
C GLY A 188 -13.89 -7.51 8.72
N LEU A 189 -13.40 -6.31 8.96
CA LEU A 189 -13.98 -5.03 8.59
C LEU A 189 -13.05 -4.21 7.66
N ASN A 190 -12.15 -4.91 6.95
CA ASN A 190 -11.14 -4.33 6.06
C ASN A 190 -10.13 -3.40 6.79
N ASP A 191 -9.85 -3.68 8.07
CA ASP A 191 -8.77 -3.03 8.79
C ASP A 191 -7.44 -3.72 8.47
N LYS A 192 -6.40 -2.93 8.28
CA LYS A 192 -5.08 -3.38 7.82
C LYS A 192 -4.05 -3.33 8.93
N LEU A 193 -3.25 -4.38 9.06
CA LEU A 193 -2.02 -4.41 9.86
C LEU A 193 -0.84 -4.80 8.97
N ASP A 194 0.18 -3.97 8.96
CA ASP A 194 1.44 -4.20 8.25
C ASP A 194 2.60 -3.99 9.21
N THR A 195 3.38 -5.01 9.49
CA THR A 195 4.51 -4.94 10.39
C THR A 195 5.72 -5.64 9.79
N THR A 196 6.89 -5.06 10.00
CA THR A 196 8.16 -5.65 9.59
C THR A 196 9.20 -5.38 10.66
N VAL A 197 9.95 -6.40 11.02
CA VAL A 197 11.11 -6.30 11.92
C VAL A 197 12.33 -6.88 11.20
N GLN A 198 13.42 -6.14 11.24
CA GLN A 198 14.72 -6.58 10.74
C GLN A 198 15.73 -6.53 11.86
N ILE A 199 16.43 -7.64 12.08
CA ILE A 199 17.44 -7.78 13.12
C ILE A 199 18.77 -8.11 12.46
N SER A 200 19.81 -7.39 12.87
CA SER A 200 21.20 -7.61 12.49
C SER A 200 22.10 -7.61 13.74
N GLY A 201 23.37 -7.98 13.57
CA GLY A 201 24.35 -7.87 14.63
C GLY A 201 24.59 -6.44 15.12
N LYS A 202 24.24 -5.45 14.32
CA LYS A 202 24.48 -4.02 14.62
C LYS A 202 23.23 -3.24 14.96
N ASP A 203 22.06 -3.62 14.43
CA ASP A 203 20.85 -2.81 14.53
C ASP A 203 19.57 -3.61 14.52
N VAL A 204 18.52 -3.05 15.13
CA VAL A 204 17.14 -3.50 15.03
C VAL A 204 16.34 -2.40 14.37
N GLN A 205 15.72 -2.73 13.23
CA GLN A 205 14.84 -1.84 12.49
C GLN A 205 13.42 -2.41 12.51
N PHE A 206 12.44 -1.54 12.55
CA PHE A 206 11.04 -1.95 12.47
C PHE A 206 10.18 -0.90 11.77
N ASN A 207 9.11 -1.37 11.18
CA ASN A 207 8.00 -0.55 10.73
C ASN A 207 6.72 -1.28 11.09
N GLY A 208 5.78 -0.59 11.75
CA GLY A 208 4.47 -1.11 12.08
C GLY A 208 3.43 -0.05 11.77
N GLN A 209 2.37 -0.45 11.05
CA GLN A 209 1.25 0.42 10.72
C GLN A 209 -0.06 -0.35 10.84
N PHE A 210 -0.97 0.23 11.61
CA PHE A 210 -2.38 -0.18 11.66
C PHE A 210 -3.24 0.90 10.99
N THR A 211 -4.21 0.48 10.18
CA THR A 211 -5.14 1.39 9.51
C THR A 211 -6.55 0.82 9.60
N SER A 212 -7.44 1.55 10.27
CA SER A 212 -8.88 1.31 10.25
C SER A 212 -9.51 2.31 9.29
N ARG A 213 -10.01 1.82 8.16
CA ARG A 213 -10.54 2.68 7.09
C ARG A 213 -11.86 3.34 7.49
N TYR A 214 -12.21 4.44 6.83
CA TYR A 214 -13.55 5.02 6.92
C TYR A 214 -14.59 4.02 6.42
N ARG A 215 -15.76 3.96 7.11
CA ARG A 215 -16.87 3.07 6.77
C ARG A 215 -18.12 3.89 6.50
N PRO A 216 -18.65 3.88 5.25
CA PRO A 216 -19.83 4.67 4.89
C PRO A 216 -21.08 4.36 5.71
N GLN A 217 -21.22 3.11 6.21
CA GLN A 217 -22.33 2.71 7.07
C GLN A 217 -22.24 3.27 8.50
N GLU A 218 -21.09 3.80 8.89
CA GLU A 218 -20.82 4.46 10.15
C GLU A 218 -20.38 5.92 9.91
N PRO A 219 -21.26 6.81 9.38
CA PRO A 219 -20.85 8.11 8.85
C PRO A 219 -20.24 9.06 9.89
N ASN A 220 -20.55 8.83 11.17
CA ASN A 220 -19.99 9.61 12.28
C ASN A 220 -18.63 9.08 12.77
N ARG A 221 -18.18 7.90 12.31
CA ARG A 221 -16.90 7.32 12.64
C ARG A 221 -15.87 7.71 11.59
N LEU A 222 -14.77 8.31 12.00
CA LEU A 222 -13.61 8.50 11.16
C LEU A 222 -12.79 7.21 11.07
N GLY A 223 -12.19 6.97 9.94
CA GLY A 223 -11.06 6.04 9.86
C GLY A 223 -9.88 6.62 10.61
N TYR A 224 -8.93 5.78 11.00
CA TYR A 224 -7.70 6.23 11.66
C TYR A 224 -6.51 5.35 11.28
N SER A 225 -5.32 5.90 11.40
CA SER A 225 -4.07 5.17 11.22
C SER A 225 -3.10 5.49 12.33
N ILE A 226 -2.32 4.48 12.71
CA ILE A 226 -1.22 4.62 13.69
C ILE A 226 -0.01 3.95 13.07
N ARG A 227 1.13 4.63 13.11
CA ARG A 227 2.40 4.10 12.61
C ARG A 227 3.51 4.36 13.60
N ALA A 228 4.43 3.40 13.71
CA ALA A 228 5.70 3.55 14.42
C ALA A 228 6.81 2.90 13.58
N PHE A 229 7.97 3.53 13.52
CA PHE A 229 9.07 3.02 12.73
C PHE A 229 10.44 3.38 13.30
N ARG A 230 11.41 2.56 12.95
CA ARG A 230 12.83 2.85 13.09
C ARG A 230 13.58 2.22 11.94
N ASN A 231 14.29 3.02 11.18
CA ASN A 231 15.10 2.57 10.06
C ASN A 231 16.46 3.24 10.05
N ARG A 232 17.37 2.67 9.27
CA ARG A 232 18.69 3.19 9.03
C ARG A 232 19.14 2.81 7.63
N ASN A 233 19.67 3.79 6.91
CA ASN A 233 20.18 3.60 5.56
C ASN A 233 21.43 4.48 5.34
N ILE A 234 22.22 4.18 4.32
CA ILE A 234 23.18 5.14 3.79
C ILE A 234 22.38 6.31 3.22
N SER A 235 22.76 7.54 3.58
CA SER A 235 22.02 8.73 3.15
C SER A 235 22.06 8.89 1.63
N GLY A 236 20.90 9.11 1.03
CA GLY A 236 20.81 9.44 -0.39
C GLY A 236 21.24 10.87 -0.69
N THR A 237 21.10 11.78 0.28
CA THR A 237 21.53 13.18 0.16
C THR A 237 23.03 13.31 0.22
N PHE A 238 23.65 12.66 1.19
CA PHE A 238 25.09 12.61 1.37
C PHE A 238 25.59 11.29 0.78
N ASN A 239 25.88 11.31 -0.51
CA ASN A 239 26.29 10.11 -1.26
C ASN A 239 27.76 9.71 -1.01
N GLU A 240 28.34 8.86 -1.86
CA GLU A 240 29.67 8.30 -1.69
C GLU A 240 30.81 9.33 -1.67
N ASP A 241 30.61 10.50 -2.30
CA ASP A 241 31.65 11.53 -2.39
C ASP A 241 31.72 12.39 -1.12
N ILE A 242 30.62 12.48 -0.37
CA ILE A 242 30.60 13.14 0.94
C ILE A 242 30.93 12.13 2.02
N ARG A 243 32.04 12.36 2.70
CA ARG A 243 32.57 11.51 3.77
C ARG A 243 32.63 12.24 5.08
N LEU A 244 32.59 11.49 6.16
CA LEU A 244 32.91 11.97 7.50
C LEU A 244 34.43 12.07 7.68
N SER A 245 34.88 12.74 8.73
CA SER A 245 36.30 12.92 9.03
C SER A 245 37.06 11.60 9.21
N ASN A 246 36.36 10.52 9.61
CA ASN A 246 36.93 9.17 9.72
C ASN A 246 36.89 8.38 8.40
N GLY A 247 36.45 9.00 7.30
CA GLY A 247 36.34 8.38 5.97
C GLY A 247 35.06 7.58 5.74
N ASP A 248 34.18 7.46 6.73
CA ASP A 248 32.92 6.74 6.63
C ASP A 248 31.89 7.45 5.74
N LYS A 249 30.99 6.65 5.15
CA LYS A 249 29.75 7.15 4.52
C LYS A 249 28.81 7.71 5.59
N VAL A 250 28.10 8.78 5.25
CA VAL A 250 27.06 9.32 6.12
C VAL A 250 25.86 8.36 6.13
N ARG A 251 25.44 7.98 7.30
CA ARG A 251 24.24 7.16 7.52
C ARG A 251 23.16 7.97 8.17
N GLU A 252 21.96 7.72 7.73
CA GLU A 252 20.75 8.37 8.17
C GLU A 252 19.91 7.39 9.00
N GLY A 253 19.75 7.69 10.27
CA GLY A 253 18.84 6.99 11.18
C GLY A 253 17.56 7.79 11.36
N ARG A 254 16.41 7.15 11.14
CA ARG A 254 15.08 7.73 11.37
C ARG A 254 14.33 6.91 12.41
N PHE A 255 13.77 7.59 13.38
CA PHE A 255 12.89 7.01 14.39
C PHE A 255 11.69 7.93 14.59
N GLY A 256 10.48 7.36 14.59
CA GLY A 256 9.30 8.19 14.72
C GLY A 256 8.00 7.42 14.65
N GLY A 257 6.94 8.17 14.48
CA GLY A 257 5.60 7.63 14.34
C GLY A 257 4.61 8.68 13.89
N SER A 258 3.39 8.23 13.62
CA SER A 258 2.28 9.11 13.25
C SER A 258 0.95 8.58 13.75
N VAL A 259 0.04 9.51 13.97
CA VAL A 259 -1.38 9.24 14.17
C VAL A 259 -2.17 10.07 13.19
N GLY A 260 -3.17 9.47 12.54
CA GLY A 260 -3.95 10.16 11.52
C GLY A 260 -5.41 9.76 11.54
N VAL A 261 -6.24 10.62 10.98
CA VAL A 261 -7.66 10.39 10.72
C VAL A 261 -7.91 10.40 9.22
N LEU A 262 -8.85 9.56 8.79
CA LEU A 262 -9.19 9.34 7.38
C LEU A 262 -10.69 9.50 7.19
N ARG A 263 -11.07 10.07 6.05
CA ARG A 263 -12.47 10.14 5.62
C ARG A 263 -12.56 10.07 4.11
N SER A 264 -13.52 9.30 3.61
CA SER A 264 -13.84 9.26 2.19
C SER A 264 -15.03 10.17 1.90
N PHE A 265 -14.96 10.88 0.78
CA PHE A 265 -16.00 11.75 0.24
C PHE A 265 -16.23 11.34 -1.22
N ASP A 266 -17.26 10.55 -1.47
CA ASP A 266 -17.54 9.98 -2.80
C ASP A 266 -16.32 9.26 -3.41
N GLU A 267 -15.64 9.90 -4.36
CA GLU A 267 -14.45 9.37 -5.04
C GLU A 267 -13.12 9.83 -4.44
N TRP A 268 -13.16 10.72 -3.43
CA TRP A 268 -11.98 11.27 -2.79
C TRP A 268 -11.77 10.69 -1.40
N ASP A 269 -10.55 10.31 -1.10
CA ASP A 269 -10.10 9.97 0.23
C ASP A 269 -9.25 11.12 0.78
N ALA A 270 -9.58 11.62 1.97
CA ALA A 270 -8.83 12.65 2.66
C ALA A 270 -8.23 12.11 3.96
N ALA A 271 -7.02 12.55 4.30
CA ALA A 271 -6.36 12.21 5.54
C ALA A 271 -5.66 13.43 6.15
N ILE A 272 -5.68 13.51 7.47
CA ILE A 272 -4.86 14.44 8.26
C ILE A 272 -4.07 13.61 9.25
N SER A 273 -2.75 13.79 9.33
CA SER A 273 -1.91 13.11 10.32
C SER A 273 -0.95 14.06 11.01
N LEU A 274 -0.68 13.75 12.27
CA LEU A 274 0.39 14.33 13.07
C LEU A 274 1.55 13.34 13.04
N ASN A 275 2.72 13.82 12.64
CA ASN A 275 3.90 13.00 12.50
C ASN A 275 5.03 13.55 13.39
N TYR A 276 5.82 12.64 13.90
CA TYR A 276 7.11 12.93 14.53
C TYR A 276 8.19 12.06 13.92
N THR A 277 9.29 12.68 13.52
CA THR A 277 10.48 11.96 13.03
C THR A 277 11.73 12.60 13.61
N ARG A 278 12.51 11.83 14.35
CA ARG A 278 13.90 12.18 14.68
C ARG A 278 14.82 11.65 13.62
N ILE A 279 15.57 12.53 12.97
CA ILE A 279 16.57 12.24 11.97
C ILE A 279 17.94 12.37 12.62
N SER A 280 18.83 11.39 12.47
CA SER A 280 20.18 11.43 13.01
C SER A 280 21.20 11.01 11.97
N LEU A 281 22.21 11.85 11.75
CA LEU A 281 23.32 11.57 10.83
C LEU A 281 24.43 10.89 11.64
N ARG A 282 24.95 9.76 11.14
CA ARG A 282 25.82 8.88 11.90
C ARG A 282 26.92 8.26 11.05
N ASP A 283 28.01 7.88 11.70
CA ASP A 283 29.04 7.02 11.13
C ASP A 283 28.64 5.52 11.17
N ARG A 284 29.55 4.65 10.75
CA ARG A 284 29.38 3.20 10.75
C ARG A 284 29.22 2.62 12.16
N GLU A 285 29.86 3.23 13.14
CA GLU A 285 29.87 2.78 14.54
C GLU A 285 28.75 3.40 15.40
N TYR A 286 27.77 4.07 14.76
CA TYR A 286 26.60 4.73 15.39
C TYR A 286 26.89 6.03 16.12
N ASN A 287 28.09 6.59 16.02
CA ASN A 287 28.36 7.90 16.55
C ASN A 287 27.64 8.97 15.74
N VAL A 288 27.12 9.98 16.41
CA VAL A 288 26.46 11.11 15.74
C VAL A 288 27.53 11.97 15.06
N ALA A 289 27.31 12.26 13.79
CA ALA A 289 28.17 13.15 12.99
C ALA A 289 27.48 14.51 12.84
N GLN A 290 28.16 15.57 13.23
CA GLN A 290 27.66 16.95 13.14
C GLN A 290 28.03 17.59 11.81
N VAL A 291 29.21 17.31 11.32
CA VAL A 291 29.78 17.86 10.10
C VAL A 291 30.44 16.77 9.26
N ASP A 292 30.61 17.03 7.98
CA ASP A 292 31.41 16.20 7.07
C ASP A 292 32.92 16.46 7.24
N ARG A 293 33.74 15.83 6.40
CA ARG A 293 35.21 15.99 6.41
C ARG A 293 35.68 17.41 6.06
N LEU A 294 34.85 18.23 5.42
CA LEU A 294 35.12 19.61 5.04
C LEU A 294 34.62 20.62 6.08
N GLY A 295 33.93 20.13 7.10
CA GLY A 295 33.32 20.96 8.14
C GLY A 295 31.93 21.48 7.81
N SER A 296 31.32 21.01 6.72
CA SER A 296 29.96 21.40 6.34
C SER A 296 28.92 20.73 7.24
N PRO A 297 27.89 21.45 7.73
CA PRO A 297 26.89 20.90 8.63
C PRO A 297 26.03 19.85 7.94
N LEU A 298 25.71 18.77 8.66
CA LEU A 298 24.88 17.67 8.17
C LEU A 298 23.42 17.77 8.64
N SER A 299 23.13 18.67 9.59
CA SER A 299 21.79 18.87 10.15
C SER A 299 21.49 20.35 10.34
N VAL A 300 20.23 20.72 10.35
CA VAL A 300 19.78 22.11 10.60
C VAL A 300 20.13 22.56 12.01
N SER A 301 20.04 21.66 12.98
CA SER A 301 20.41 21.93 14.38
C SER A 301 21.92 22.14 14.59
N GLY A 302 22.77 21.72 13.64
CA GLY A 302 24.23 21.65 13.81
C GLY A 302 24.69 20.54 14.75
N THR A 303 23.79 19.75 15.34
CA THR A 303 24.10 18.69 16.29
C THR A 303 24.21 17.30 15.68
N GLY A 304 23.92 17.17 14.36
CA GLY A 304 23.78 15.90 13.67
C GLY A 304 22.44 15.20 13.93
N ILE A 305 21.51 15.87 14.64
CA ILE A 305 20.18 15.36 14.96
C ILE A 305 19.16 16.47 14.75
N ASP A 306 18.13 16.20 13.93
CA ASP A 306 17.00 17.09 13.75
C ASP A 306 15.70 16.40 14.22
N ASP A 307 14.81 17.17 14.84
CA ASP A 307 13.46 16.73 15.20
C ASP A 307 12.44 17.38 14.26
N LEU A 308 11.69 16.57 13.57
CA LEU A 308 10.68 16.99 12.62
C LEU A 308 9.28 16.63 13.13
N TYR A 309 8.52 17.64 13.53
CA TYR A 309 7.10 17.54 13.88
C TYR A 309 6.29 18.13 12.76
N THR A 310 5.37 17.35 12.16
CA THR A 310 4.60 17.83 11.01
C THR A 310 3.12 17.55 11.12
N VAL A 311 2.34 18.38 10.44
CA VAL A 311 0.94 18.12 10.09
C VAL A 311 0.90 17.85 8.59
N LEU A 312 0.53 16.63 8.22
CA LEU A 312 0.32 16.23 6.83
C LEU A 312 -1.17 16.23 6.53
N PHE A 313 -1.55 16.92 5.47
CA PHE A 313 -2.86 16.79 4.83
C PHE A 313 -2.67 16.17 3.46
N SER A 314 -3.47 15.16 3.12
CA SER A 314 -3.45 14.51 1.81
C SER A 314 -4.86 14.23 1.31
N VAL A 315 -5.03 14.31 0.00
CA VAL A 315 -6.23 13.88 -0.70
C VAL A 315 -5.83 12.99 -1.85
N SER A 316 -6.62 11.94 -2.08
CA SER A 316 -6.40 11.04 -3.22
C SER A 316 -7.71 10.67 -3.88
N ARG A 317 -7.65 10.46 -5.21
CA ARG A 317 -8.76 9.95 -6.01
C ARG A 317 -8.26 8.73 -6.76
N ASP A 318 -8.76 7.56 -6.36
CA ASP A 318 -8.36 6.28 -6.94
C ASP A 318 -9.49 5.73 -7.80
N GLN A 319 -9.31 5.78 -9.11
CA GLN A 319 -10.25 5.30 -10.12
C GLN A 319 -9.74 4.04 -10.84
N ARG A 320 -8.72 3.37 -10.31
CA ARG A 320 -8.22 2.10 -10.85
C ARG A 320 -9.27 1.02 -10.75
N ASP A 321 -9.27 0.11 -11.71
CA ASP A 321 -10.12 -1.11 -11.68
C ASP A 321 -9.73 -2.04 -10.53
N ARG A 322 -8.43 -2.18 -10.25
CA ARG A 322 -7.84 -2.98 -9.16
C ARG A 322 -6.68 -2.23 -8.52
N ARG A 323 -6.48 -2.42 -7.21
CA ARG A 323 -5.40 -1.70 -6.50
C ARG A 323 -4.02 -2.33 -6.70
N GLU A 324 -3.91 -3.66 -6.73
CA GLU A 324 -2.60 -4.33 -6.77
C GLU A 324 -2.03 -4.51 -8.17
N ASN A 325 -2.85 -4.85 -9.12
CA ASN A 325 -2.43 -5.01 -10.53
C ASN A 325 -3.45 -4.31 -11.43
N PRO A 326 -3.47 -2.97 -11.42
CA PRO A 326 -4.41 -2.19 -12.21
C PRO A 326 -4.15 -2.37 -13.69
N THR A 327 -5.24 -2.41 -14.46
CA THR A 327 -5.19 -2.54 -15.91
C THR A 327 -5.73 -1.31 -16.62
N GLN A 328 -6.57 -0.54 -15.94
CA GLN A 328 -7.15 0.71 -16.43
C GLN A 328 -7.47 1.66 -15.30
N GLY A 329 -7.67 2.94 -15.64
CA GLY A 329 -8.02 3.99 -14.71
C GLY A 329 -6.84 4.80 -14.25
N SER A 330 -7.01 5.60 -13.21
CA SER A 330 -5.98 6.50 -12.71
C SER A 330 -6.00 6.63 -11.20
N ILE A 331 -4.92 7.12 -10.64
CA ILE A 331 -4.86 7.60 -9.26
C ILE A 331 -4.16 8.96 -9.25
N LEU A 332 -4.76 9.92 -8.55
CA LEU A 332 -4.20 11.23 -8.25
C LEU A 332 -4.05 11.36 -6.75
N THR A 333 -2.87 11.74 -6.28
CA THR A 333 -2.60 12.06 -4.88
C THR A 333 -1.97 13.43 -4.77
N LEU A 334 -2.53 14.28 -3.91
CA LEU A 334 -1.98 15.60 -3.58
C LEU A 334 -1.77 15.67 -2.08
N SER A 335 -0.66 16.26 -1.66
CA SER A 335 -0.36 16.41 -0.23
C SER A 335 0.37 17.71 0.08
N THR A 336 0.14 18.20 1.29
CA THR A 336 0.91 19.28 1.91
C THR A 336 1.30 18.87 3.32
N GLU A 337 2.56 19.02 3.65
CA GLU A 337 3.11 18.69 4.97
C GLU A 337 3.81 19.92 5.56
N GLN A 338 3.21 20.45 6.63
CA GLN A 338 3.69 21.63 7.33
C GLN A 338 4.48 21.21 8.57
N ALA A 339 5.76 21.58 8.62
CA ALA A 339 6.58 21.43 9.82
C ALA A 339 6.24 22.49 10.86
N ILE A 340 6.22 22.04 12.12
CA ILE A 340 6.01 22.88 13.31
C ILE A 340 7.38 23.10 13.95
N PRO A 341 7.83 24.35 14.16
CA PRO A 341 9.19 24.65 14.61
C PRO A 341 9.37 24.38 16.11
N ILE A 342 9.41 23.10 16.48
CA ILE A 342 9.70 22.61 17.83
C ILE A 342 10.74 21.50 17.78
N GLY A 343 11.50 21.32 18.86
CA GLY A 343 12.57 20.33 18.96
C GLY A 343 13.90 20.80 18.36
N LEU A 344 14.80 19.84 18.12
CA LEU A 344 16.13 20.11 17.59
C LEU A 344 16.05 20.55 16.12
N GLY A 345 16.73 21.65 15.79
CA GLY A 345 16.76 22.25 14.46
C GLY A 345 15.67 23.29 14.23
N ASN A 346 14.64 23.34 15.08
CA ASN A 346 13.55 24.31 14.98
C ASN A 346 13.01 24.45 13.53
N ILE A 347 12.71 23.29 12.93
CA ILE A 347 12.40 23.14 11.51
C ILE A 347 11.10 23.87 11.15
N SER A 348 11.15 24.72 10.14
CA SER A 348 10.01 25.45 9.61
C SER A 348 9.96 25.32 8.09
N SER A 349 9.26 24.31 7.62
CA SER A 349 9.14 24.01 6.19
C SER A 349 7.73 23.60 5.83
N ASN A 350 7.40 23.76 4.55
CA ASN A 350 6.20 23.19 3.95
C ASN A 350 6.59 22.40 2.72
N ARG A 351 6.19 21.12 2.69
CA ARG A 351 6.41 20.20 1.56
C ARG A 351 5.10 20.03 0.79
N LEU A 352 5.12 20.33 -0.49
CA LEU A 352 4.02 20.06 -1.42
C LEU A 352 4.41 18.93 -2.35
N GLN A 353 3.50 17.98 -2.58
CA GLN A 353 3.72 16.87 -3.51
C GLN A 353 2.45 16.56 -4.29
N GLY A 354 2.62 16.19 -5.55
CA GLY A 354 1.59 15.67 -6.43
C GLY A 354 2.10 14.42 -7.14
N ASP A 355 1.26 13.39 -7.19
CA ASP A 355 1.52 12.13 -7.86
C ASP A 355 0.29 11.78 -8.72
N TYR A 356 0.51 11.49 -10.00
CA TYR A 356 -0.53 11.07 -10.93
C TYR A 356 -0.08 9.87 -11.72
N ILE A 357 -0.86 8.79 -11.64
CA ILE A 357 -0.63 7.57 -12.38
C ILE A 357 -1.82 7.27 -13.26
N GLN A 358 -1.56 6.97 -14.53
CA GLN A 358 -2.56 6.58 -15.53
C GLN A 358 -2.27 5.18 -16.05
N TYR A 359 -3.28 4.33 -16.12
CA TYR A 359 -3.23 3.01 -16.72
C TYR A 359 -4.15 2.98 -17.94
N LEU A 360 -3.59 2.61 -19.09
CA LEU A 360 -4.27 2.57 -20.38
C LEU A 360 -4.17 1.15 -20.94
N PRO A 361 -5.28 0.42 -21.08
CA PRO A 361 -5.24 -0.88 -21.75
C PRO A 361 -4.87 -0.67 -23.22
N VAL A 362 -3.96 -1.49 -23.72
CA VAL A 362 -3.52 -1.49 -25.12
C VAL A 362 -3.52 -2.92 -25.65
N SER A 363 -3.43 -3.10 -26.97
CA SER A 363 -3.45 -4.41 -27.64
C SER A 363 -2.50 -4.38 -28.83
N TRP A 364 -1.19 -4.16 -28.57
CA TRP A 364 -0.20 -3.99 -29.64
C TRP A 364 0.42 -5.31 -30.07
N ILE A 365 0.64 -6.25 -29.14
CA ILE A 365 1.25 -7.56 -29.40
C ILE A 365 0.39 -8.72 -28.87
N GLY A 366 -0.60 -8.45 -28.05
CA GLY A 366 -1.45 -9.44 -27.41
C GLY A 366 -2.42 -10.10 -28.40
N ASN A 367 -2.51 -11.45 -28.38
CA ASN A 367 -3.38 -12.24 -29.22
C ASN A 367 -4.79 -12.42 -28.63
N GLY A 368 -5.22 -11.57 -27.69
CA GLY A 368 -6.51 -11.69 -27.00
C GLY A 368 -6.63 -12.94 -26.11
N ARG A 369 -5.53 -13.61 -25.78
CA ARG A 369 -5.55 -14.77 -24.89
C ARG A 369 -5.77 -14.32 -23.45
N PRO A 370 -6.59 -15.03 -22.67
CA PRO A 370 -6.71 -14.79 -21.24
C PRO A 370 -5.32 -14.91 -20.58
N THR A 371 -4.95 -13.89 -19.83
CA THR A 371 -3.67 -13.86 -19.10
C THR A 371 -3.84 -13.06 -17.82
N ASP A 372 -3.08 -13.43 -16.78
CA ASP A 372 -3.02 -12.67 -15.54
C ASP A 372 -2.20 -11.37 -15.68
N ASN A 373 -1.50 -11.19 -16.81
CA ASN A 373 -0.68 -10.02 -17.12
C ASN A 373 -1.25 -9.33 -18.39
N PRO A 374 -2.31 -8.52 -18.27
CA PRO A 374 -2.88 -7.83 -19.41
C PRO A 374 -1.91 -6.82 -20.00
N GLU A 375 -2.05 -6.58 -21.31
CA GLU A 375 -1.24 -5.60 -22.01
C GLU A 375 -1.72 -4.18 -21.70
N MET A 376 -0.79 -3.31 -21.28
CA MET A 376 -1.12 -1.95 -20.88
C MET A 376 0.07 -1.00 -20.99
N LEU A 377 -0.25 0.29 -21.05
CA LEU A 377 0.67 1.39 -20.85
C LEU A 377 0.40 2.03 -19.49
N ALA A 378 1.40 2.07 -18.62
CA ALA A 378 1.33 2.75 -17.33
C ALA A 378 2.23 3.99 -17.35
N ILE A 379 1.68 5.14 -16.96
CA ILE A 379 2.35 6.44 -16.99
C ILE A 379 2.30 7.01 -15.57
N ASN A 380 3.43 7.44 -15.04
CA ASN A 380 3.53 8.06 -13.72
C ASN A 380 4.21 9.42 -13.83
N PHE A 381 3.57 10.45 -13.26
CA PHE A 381 4.11 11.79 -13.10
C PHE A 381 4.14 12.16 -11.63
N GLN A 382 5.29 12.63 -11.17
CA GLN A 382 5.46 13.14 -9.81
C GLN A 382 6.09 14.51 -9.84
N ILE A 383 5.67 15.36 -8.91
CA ILE A 383 6.24 16.69 -8.69
C ILE A 383 6.23 17.01 -7.20
N GLY A 384 7.24 17.71 -6.73
CA GLY A 384 7.28 18.17 -5.36
C GLY A 384 8.19 19.37 -5.16
N THR A 385 7.90 20.12 -4.11
CA THR A 385 8.73 21.24 -3.65
C THR A 385 8.68 21.36 -2.14
N ILE A 386 9.76 21.85 -1.55
CA ILE A 386 9.87 22.14 -0.12
C ILE A 386 10.19 23.62 0.03
N PHE A 387 9.39 24.35 0.78
CA PHE A 387 9.63 25.74 1.14
C PHE A 387 10.14 25.83 2.58
N GLY A 388 11.01 26.80 2.85
CA GLY A 388 11.52 27.05 4.18
C GLY A 388 12.74 26.23 4.55
N ASN A 389 12.98 26.09 5.86
CA ASN A 389 14.16 25.42 6.40
C ASN A 389 13.84 23.96 6.73
N PHE A 390 14.52 23.03 6.11
CA PHE A 390 14.27 21.59 6.22
C PHE A 390 15.57 20.79 6.41
N PRO A 391 15.52 19.60 7.05
CA PRO A 391 16.68 18.73 7.19
C PRO A 391 17.22 18.31 5.83
N PRO A 392 18.55 18.31 5.60
CA PRO A 392 19.14 17.84 4.34
C PRO A 392 18.70 16.44 3.94
N ALA A 393 18.54 15.56 4.92
CA ALA A 393 18.05 14.20 4.72
C ALA A 393 16.60 14.12 4.17
N ASP A 394 15.84 15.19 4.27
CA ASP A 394 14.48 15.32 3.73
C ASP A 394 14.43 15.89 2.32
N ALA A 395 15.58 16.23 1.71
CA ALA A 395 15.62 16.59 0.29
C ALA A 395 15.04 15.48 -0.58
N PHE A 396 14.51 15.85 -1.74
CA PHE A 396 14.06 14.87 -2.73
C PHE A 396 15.25 14.16 -3.35
N ASN A 397 15.48 12.92 -2.96
CA ASN A 397 16.55 12.09 -3.48
C ASN A 397 16.10 11.36 -4.76
N ILE A 398 16.69 11.72 -5.88
CA ILE A 398 16.37 11.22 -7.22
C ILE A 398 17.41 10.19 -7.68
N GLY A 399 16.94 9.09 -8.26
CA GLY A 399 17.73 7.93 -8.69
C GLY A 399 17.36 6.68 -7.93
N GLY A 400 17.52 5.52 -8.55
CA GLY A 400 17.19 4.21 -8.01
C GLY A 400 15.86 3.66 -8.49
N LEU A 401 15.48 2.52 -7.92
CA LEU A 401 14.38 1.65 -8.35
C LEU A 401 13.01 2.36 -8.42
N ASP A 402 12.74 3.28 -7.52
CA ASP A 402 11.47 3.99 -7.42
C ASP A 402 11.48 5.37 -8.09
N SER A 403 12.60 5.74 -8.73
CA SER A 403 12.79 7.01 -9.43
C SER A 403 13.33 6.77 -10.83
N VAL A 404 14.62 6.97 -11.09
CA VAL A 404 15.27 6.73 -12.39
C VAL A 404 16.08 5.45 -12.31
N ARG A 405 15.56 4.37 -12.89
CA ARG A 405 16.24 3.08 -12.96
C ARG A 405 17.50 3.16 -13.83
N GLY A 406 18.52 2.36 -13.50
CA GLY A 406 19.86 2.48 -14.06
C GLY A 406 20.79 3.32 -13.19
N TYR A 407 20.25 4.23 -12.39
CA TYR A 407 20.97 4.96 -11.35
C TYR A 407 20.85 4.30 -9.97
N GLY A 408 21.82 4.51 -9.09
CA GLY A 408 21.69 4.19 -7.68
C GLY A 408 20.82 5.20 -6.93
N TYR A 409 20.38 4.83 -5.73
CA TYR A 409 19.55 5.69 -4.88
C TYR A 409 20.22 7.04 -4.60
N GLY A 410 19.50 8.14 -4.91
CA GLY A 410 19.97 9.50 -4.73
C GLY A 410 21.15 9.92 -5.65
N LYS A 411 21.49 9.15 -6.68
CA LYS A 411 22.64 9.43 -7.55
C LYS A 411 22.35 10.43 -8.67
N VAL A 412 21.08 10.72 -8.97
CA VAL A 412 20.71 11.74 -9.97
C VAL A 412 20.75 13.12 -9.34
N ALA A 413 20.06 13.30 -8.21
CA ALA A 413 19.94 14.58 -7.53
C ALA A 413 19.51 14.42 -6.08
N SER A 414 19.70 15.50 -5.30
CA SER A 414 19.09 15.71 -3.99
C SER A 414 18.69 17.17 -3.89
N GLY A 415 17.45 17.49 -4.22
CA GLY A 415 17.00 18.87 -4.40
C GLY A 415 15.82 19.23 -3.51
N GLN A 416 15.54 20.52 -3.51
CA GLN A 416 14.37 21.14 -2.87
C GLN A 416 13.12 21.01 -3.75
N ILE A 417 13.31 20.89 -5.07
CA ILE A 417 12.26 20.70 -6.07
C ILE A 417 12.57 19.42 -6.83
N TYR A 418 11.55 18.73 -7.28
CA TYR A 418 11.73 17.64 -8.23
C TYR A 418 10.55 17.45 -9.15
N GLY A 419 10.83 16.86 -10.30
CA GLY A 419 9.84 16.33 -11.23
C GLY A 419 10.31 14.99 -11.74
N LEU A 420 9.38 14.05 -11.89
CA LEU A 420 9.63 12.70 -12.41
C LEU A 420 8.53 12.33 -13.40
N ALA A 421 8.94 11.71 -14.51
CA ALA A 421 8.07 11.08 -15.48
C ALA A 421 8.56 9.65 -15.75
N SER A 422 7.66 8.70 -15.65
CA SER A 422 7.94 7.28 -15.95
C SER A 422 6.88 6.74 -16.88
N VAL A 423 7.31 5.93 -17.86
CA VAL A 423 6.42 5.20 -18.76
C VAL A 423 6.82 3.73 -18.75
N GLU A 424 5.86 2.84 -18.53
CA GLU A 424 6.04 1.40 -18.62
C GLU A 424 5.04 0.81 -19.64
N TYR A 425 5.56 0.11 -20.64
CA TYR A 425 4.78 -0.78 -21.46
C TYR A 425 4.87 -2.18 -20.88
N ARG A 426 3.74 -2.69 -20.34
CA ARG A 426 3.61 -4.01 -19.72
C ARG A 426 2.90 -4.93 -20.69
N PHE A 427 3.42 -6.15 -20.89
CA PHE A 427 2.88 -7.10 -21.85
C PHE A 427 3.01 -8.54 -21.34
N PRO A 428 2.11 -9.45 -21.79
CA PRO A 428 2.18 -10.86 -21.40
C PRO A 428 3.27 -11.59 -22.17
N ILE A 429 4.08 -12.39 -21.47
CA ILE A 429 5.00 -13.37 -22.07
C ILE A 429 4.37 -14.77 -21.94
N SER A 430 3.88 -15.11 -20.76
CA SER A 430 3.12 -16.35 -20.49
C SER A 430 2.03 -16.09 -19.46
N TYR A 431 1.29 -17.11 -19.05
CA TYR A 431 0.21 -16.96 -18.07
C TYR A 431 0.66 -16.27 -16.77
N SER A 432 1.81 -16.67 -16.22
CA SER A 432 2.34 -16.14 -14.94
C SER A 432 3.52 -15.18 -15.09
N ILE A 433 3.98 -14.92 -16.33
CA ILE A 433 5.16 -14.09 -16.61
C ILE A 433 4.77 -12.95 -17.52
N GLY A 434 5.01 -11.73 -17.06
CA GLY A 434 4.89 -10.49 -17.83
C GLY A 434 6.25 -9.88 -18.13
N GLY A 435 6.35 -9.21 -19.27
CA GLY A 435 7.47 -8.35 -19.66
C GLY A 435 7.13 -6.88 -19.42
N VAL A 436 8.16 -6.08 -19.22
CA VAL A 436 8.06 -4.62 -19.12
C VAL A 436 9.17 -3.97 -19.93
N LEU A 437 8.81 -2.99 -20.76
CA LEU A 437 9.76 -2.02 -21.29
C LEU A 437 9.50 -0.70 -20.58
N PHE A 438 10.55 0.00 -20.18
CA PHE A 438 10.35 1.23 -19.42
C PHE A 438 11.32 2.33 -19.83
N THR A 439 10.89 3.56 -19.52
CA THR A 439 11.73 4.74 -19.54
C THR A 439 11.37 5.67 -18.40
N ASP A 440 12.38 6.24 -17.75
CA ASP A 440 12.27 7.12 -16.59
C ASP A 440 13.07 8.40 -16.85
N PHE A 441 12.53 9.53 -16.48
CA PHE A 441 13.21 10.83 -16.46
C PHE A 441 12.90 11.55 -15.17
N ALA A 442 13.89 12.16 -14.54
CA ALA A 442 13.68 13.07 -13.43
C ALA A 442 14.73 14.16 -13.36
N SER A 443 14.34 15.29 -12.71
CA SER A 443 15.23 16.43 -12.49
C SER A 443 14.89 17.12 -11.17
N ASP A 444 15.89 17.71 -10.52
CA ASP A 444 15.73 18.63 -9.40
C ASP A 444 15.65 20.10 -9.82
N PHE A 445 15.67 20.39 -11.14
CA PHE A 445 15.62 21.70 -11.73
C PHE A 445 16.71 22.66 -11.20
N GLY A 446 17.88 22.12 -10.81
CA GLY A 446 19.00 22.90 -10.26
C GLY A 446 18.85 23.31 -8.80
N SER A 447 17.94 22.69 -8.05
CA SER A 447 17.68 23.05 -6.65
C SER A 447 18.57 22.36 -5.63
N SER A 448 19.54 21.55 -6.04
CA SER A 448 20.48 20.87 -5.12
C SER A 448 21.35 21.83 -4.31
N GLU A 449 21.68 23.00 -4.87
CA GLU A 449 22.50 24.00 -4.17
C GLU A 449 21.80 24.64 -2.97
N THR A 450 20.47 24.52 -2.90
CA THR A 450 19.68 25.06 -1.78
C THR A 450 19.61 24.10 -0.59
N VAL A 451 20.09 22.87 -0.73
CA VAL A 451 20.10 21.87 0.33
C VAL A 451 21.30 22.08 1.22
N LEU A 452 21.08 22.22 2.52
CA LEU A 452 22.12 22.38 3.53
C LEU A 452 23.18 21.25 3.45
N GLY A 453 24.38 21.51 3.91
CA GLY A 453 25.54 20.63 3.83
C GLY A 453 26.44 21.01 2.67
N GLU A 454 27.04 20.02 2.02
CA GLU A 454 27.88 20.26 0.86
C GLU A 454 27.10 20.88 -0.30
N PRO A 455 27.63 21.88 -1.02
CA PRO A 455 27.06 22.38 -2.24
C PRO A 455 26.77 21.29 -3.25
N GLY A 456 25.71 21.46 -4.07
CA GLY A 456 25.29 20.48 -5.06
C GLY A 456 26.39 20.02 -6.01
N VAL A 457 27.28 20.92 -6.39
CA VAL A 457 28.48 20.64 -7.25
C VAL A 457 29.41 19.62 -6.59
N LEU A 458 29.64 19.74 -5.28
CA LEU A 458 30.53 18.81 -4.55
C LEU A 458 29.88 17.45 -4.27
N ARG A 459 28.58 17.33 -4.40
CA ARG A 459 27.87 16.05 -4.34
C ARG A 459 28.02 15.23 -5.62
N ASP A 460 28.58 15.82 -6.67
CA ASP A 460 28.79 15.23 -8.00
C ASP A 460 27.53 14.56 -8.60
N LYS A 461 26.37 15.23 -8.41
CA LYS A 461 25.10 14.78 -8.95
C LYS A 461 24.75 15.55 -10.22
N PRO A 462 24.23 14.87 -11.26
CA PRO A 462 23.91 15.53 -12.53
C PRO A 462 22.75 16.52 -12.48
N GLY A 463 21.90 16.48 -11.42
CA GLY A 463 20.70 17.30 -11.32
C GLY A 463 19.52 16.79 -12.14
N SER A 464 19.78 16.08 -13.23
CA SER A 464 18.78 15.39 -14.05
C SER A 464 19.32 14.07 -14.52
N GLY A 465 18.44 13.11 -14.82
CA GLY A 465 18.83 11.78 -15.30
C GLY A 465 17.71 11.13 -16.10
N PHE A 466 18.15 10.31 -17.05
CA PHE A 466 17.29 9.49 -17.88
C PHE A 466 17.72 8.03 -17.76
N GLY A 467 16.73 7.14 -17.62
CA GLY A 467 16.95 5.70 -17.54
C GLY A 467 15.97 4.95 -18.43
N TYR A 468 16.41 3.86 -19.02
CA TYR A 468 15.55 2.97 -19.79
C TYR A 468 15.97 1.53 -19.58
N GLY A 469 15.08 0.61 -19.92
CA GLY A 469 15.40 -0.80 -19.72
C GLY A 469 14.23 -1.73 -19.92
N LEU A 470 14.44 -2.95 -19.44
CA LEU A 470 13.48 -4.02 -19.52
C LEU A 470 13.33 -4.70 -18.16
N GLY A 471 12.18 -5.30 -17.94
CA GLY A 471 11.88 -5.99 -16.69
C GLY A 471 11.01 -7.23 -16.88
N LEU A 472 11.04 -8.09 -15.88
CA LEU A 472 10.20 -9.26 -15.78
C LEU A 472 9.29 -9.13 -14.54
N ARG A 473 8.07 -9.64 -14.68
CA ARG A 473 7.06 -9.74 -13.62
C ARG A 473 6.64 -11.19 -13.53
N VAL A 474 6.92 -11.83 -12.40
CA VAL A 474 6.60 -13.24 -12.18
C VAL A 474 5.61 -13.35 -11.03
N LYS A 475 4.40 -13.84 -11.32
CA LYS A 475 3.40 -14.14 -10.30
C LYS A 475 3.82 -15.39 -9.54
N SER A 476 3.93 -15.29 -8.23
CA SER A 476 4.27 -16.39 -7.33
C SER A 476 3.26 -16.49 -6.19
N SER A 477 3.32 -17.58 -5.42
CA SER A 477 2.54 -17.76 -4.19
C SER A 477 2.86 -16.71 -3.10
N PHE A 478 4.01 -16.03 -3.21
CA PHE A 478 4.43 -14.95 -2.31
C PHE A 478 4.11 -13.55 -2.85
N GLY A 479 3.32 -13.46 -3.92
CA GLY A 479 3.00 -12.23 -4.62
C GLY A 479 3.80 -12.06 -5.93
N LEU A 480 3.75 -10.84 -6.47
CA LEU A 480 4.45 -10.50 -7.71
C LEU A 480 5.93 -10.23 -7.43
N ILE A 481 6.81 -10.96 -8.11
CA ILE A 481 8.25 -10.71 -8.10
C ILE A 481 8.59 -9.87 -9.32
N ARG A 482 9.33 -8.79 -9.11
CA ARG A 482 9.78 -7.84 -10.12
C ARG A 482 11.30 -7.88 -10.24
N GLY A 483 11.83 -8.06 -11.45
CA GLY A 483 13.24 -7.91 -11.79
C GLY A 483 13.38 -6.90 -12.91
N ASP A 484 14.12 -5.82 -12.68
CA ASP A 484 14.35 -4.74 -13.66
C ASP A 484 15.84 -4.59 -13.98
N LEU A 485 16.16 -4.52 -15.26
CA LEU A 485 17.48 -4.20 -15.79
C LEU A 485 17.42 -2.81 -16.41
N GLY A 486 18.01 -1.83 -15.72
CA GLY A 486 18.04 -0.43 -16.14
C GLY A 486 19.40 0.01 -16.63
N ILE A 487 19.40 0.85 -17.66
CA ILE A 487 20.57 1.53 -18.21
C ILE A 487 20.35 3.02 -18.04
N SER A 488 21.32 3.71 -17.42
CA SER A 488 21.31 5.17 -17.30
C SER A 488 21.87 5.84 -18.55
N ASP A 489 21.55 7.12 -18.78
CA ASP A 489 22.17 7.96 -19.80
C ASP A 489 23.68 8.20 -19.58
N ARG A 490 24.21 7.83 -18.42
CA ARG A 490 25.66 7.75 -18.14
C ARG A 490 26.29 6.39 -18.46
N GLY A 491 25.50 5.43 -18.98
CA GLY A 491 25.95 4.09 -19.33
C GLY A 491 26.08 3.13 -18.15
N GLU A 492 25.59 3.48 -16.95
CA GLU A 492 25.54 2.56 -15.83
C GLU A 492 24.45 1.51 -16.05
N LEU A 493 24.78 0.24 -15.80
CA LEU A 493 23.87 -0.88 -15.87
C LEU A 493 23.56 -1.35 -14.45
N ARG A 494 22.26 -1.45 -14.11
CA ARG A 494 21.80 -1.97 -12.81
C ARG A 494 20.72 -3.01 -12.98
N PHE A 495 20.88 -4.11 -12.26
CA PHE A 495 19.86 -5.14 -12.12
C PHE A 495 19.36 -5.16 -10.68
N GLU A 496 18.05 -5.05 -10.51
CA GLU A 496 17.41 -4.97 -9.19
C GLU A 496 16.21 -5.91 -9.12
N VAL A 497 16.05 -6.59 -7.99
CA VAL A 497 14.92 -7.51 -7.74
C VAL A 497 14.16 -7.05 -6.51
N THR A 498 12.83 -7.00 -6.62
CA THR A 498 11.94 -6.64 -5.52
C THR A 498 10.57 -7.29 -5.68
N THR A 499 9.63 -7.00 -4.80
CA THR A 499 8.26 -7.52 -4.85
C THR A 499 7.25 -6.42 -5.13
N GLY A 500 6.11 -6.78 -5.75
CA GLY A 500 5.05 -5.86 -6.12
C GLY A 500 5.25 -5.13 -7.45
N GLN A 501 4.25 -4.36 -7.86
CA GLN A 501 4.38 -3.40 -8.97
C GLN A 501 5.11 -2.14 -8.47
N ARG A 502 5.66 -1.35 -9.40
CA ARG A 502 6.30 -0.10 -9.04
C ARG A 502 5.27 0.98 -8.71
N PHE A 503 4.22 1.04 -9.51
CA PHE A 503 3.07 1.92 -9.35
C PHE A 503 1.84 1.29 -9.98
#